data_7ef50ce0092e83bfb32952aa08251ee6
#
_entry.id   7ef50ce0092e83bfb32952aa08251ee6
#
_cell.length_a   1.000
_cell.length_b   1.000
_cell.length_c   1.000
_cell.angle_alpha   90.00
_cell.angle_beta   90.00
_cell.angle_gamma   90.00
#
_symmetry.space_group_name_H-M   'P 1'
#
loop_
_entity.id
_entity.type
_entity.pdbx_description
1 polymer ?
#
loop_
_entity_poly.entity_id
_entity_poly.type
_entity_poly.pdbx_seq_one_letter_code
_entity_poly.pdbx_strand_id
1 'polypeptide(L)'
;MPAADSTSSVAAPSVRDPLARPFTLPCGVVLKNRLCKTAMTEGLGDSQLRATPEHARLYAAWGAGGAAINITGNVMVDRFVIERPGNVAIDITHAPSVDEEARARLRAWAEAGTKDGAQLWMQISHAGRQSPR
;
A
#
# COMPACT_ATOMS: atom_id res chain seq x y z
N MET A 1 19.33 44.47 -12.12
CA MET A 1 19.67 43.03 -12.23
C MET A 1 18.38 42.26 -12.12
N PRO A 2 17.79 41.73 -13.21
CA PRO A 2 16.61 40.88 -13.10
C PRO A 2 17.01 39.46 -12.72
N ALA A 3 16.29 38.86 -11.75
CA ALA A 3 16.49 37.51 -11.31
C ALA A 3 16.06 36.53 -12.41
N ALA A 4 16.91 35.55 -12.68
CA ALA A 4 16.63 34.47 -13.63
C ALA A 4 15.58 33.53 -13.03
N ASP A 5 14.42 33.46 -13.68
CA ASP A 5 13.35 32.53 -13.42
C ASP A 5 13.78 31.14 -13.93
N SER A 6 14.19 30.26 -13.01
CA SER A 6 14.52 28.87 -13.34
C SER A 6 13.23 28.02 -13.36
N THR A 7 12.44 28.16 -14.41
CA THR A 7 11.38 27.19 -14.71
C THR A 7 12.03 25.85 -15.03
N SER A 8 12.02 24.94 -14.05
CA SER A 8 12.37 23.54 -14.25
C SER A 8 11.36 22.91 -15.22
N SER A 9 11.71 22.86 -16.48
CA SER A 9 10.97 22.15 -17.51
C SER A 9 11.06 20.65 -17.23
N VAL A 10 10.00 20.07 -16.66
CA VAL A 10 9.82 18.61 -16.64
C VAL A 10 9.66 18.17 -18.09
N ALA A 11 10.71 17.60 -18.66
CA ALA A 11 10.68 17.07 -20.02
C ALA A 11 9.54 16.05 -20.14
N ALA A 12 8.70 16.18 -21.15
CA ALA A 12 7.67 15.21 -21.47
C ALA A 12 8.32 13.82 -21.65
N PRO A 13 7.72 12.72 -21.11
CA PRO A 13 8.32 11.40 -21.20
C PRO A 13 8.58 11.03 -22.65
N SER A 14 9.81 10.61 -22.93
CA SER A 14 10.21 10.24 -24.28
C SER A 14 9.35 9.08 -24.79
N VAL A 15 9.10 9.02 -26.09
CA VAL A 15 8.35 7.92 -26.76
C VAL A 15 8.96 6.53 -26.45
N ARG A 16 10.16 6.49 -25.90
CA ARG A 16 10.96 5.28 -25.63
C ARG A 16 10.75 4.65 -24.24
N ASP A 17 9.96 5.29 -23.34
CA ASP A 17 9.71 4.71 -22.03
C ASP A 17 8.22 4.37 -21.84
N PRO A 18 7.77 3.16 -22.26
CA PRO A 18 6.38 2.74 -22.13
C PRO A 18 5.95 2.59 -20.67
N LEU A 19 6.87 2.38 -19.72
CA LEU A 19 6.56 2.20 -18.31
C LEU A 19 6.16 3.51 -17.62
N ALA A 20 6.72 4.63 -18.07
CA ALA A 20 6.40 5.96 -17.52
C ALA A 20 5.04 6.51 -17.99
N ARG A 21 4.40 5.89 -18.99
CA ARG A 21 3.14 6.40 -19.55
C ARG A 21 1.98 6.10 -18.60
N PRO A 22 1.05 7.06 -18.43
CA PRO A 22 -0.20 6.82 -17.71
C PRO A 22 -0.97 5.65 -18.33
N PHE A 23 -1.76 4.99 -17.51
CA PHE A 23 -2.63 3.89 -17.91
C PHE A 23 -4.01 4.03 -17.27
N THR A 24 -5.07 4.03 -18.10
CA THR A 24 -6.44 4.09 -17.60
C THR A 24 -6.98 2.68 -17.41
N LEU A 25 -7.44 2.39 -16.20
CA LEU A 25 -8.11 1.14 -15.87
C LEU A 25 -9.53 1.12 -16.47
N PRO A 26 -10.14 -0.07 -16.70
CA PRO A 26 -11.52 -0.17 -17.20
C PRO A 26 -12.56 0.57 -16.35
N CYS A 27 -12.31 0.74 -15.05
CA CYS A 27 -13.17 1.51 -14.12
C CYS A 27 -12.97 3.03 -14.23
N GLY A 28 -12.11 3.54 -15.13
CA GLY A 28 -11.86 4.95 -15.33
C GLY A 28 -10.73 5.55 -14.46
N VAL A 29 -10.19 4.81 -13.51
CA VAL A 29 -9.04 5.29 -12.70
C VAL A 29 -7.81 5.40 -13.58
N VAL A 30 -7.15 6.57 -13.52
CA VAL A 30 -5.91 6.82 -14.26
C VAL A 30 -4.71 6.55 -13.33
N LEU A 31 -3.90 5.59 -13.69
CA LEU A 31 -2.61 5.31 -13.05
C LEU A 31 -1.54 6.23 -13.64
N LYS A 32 -0.69 6.82 -12.79
CA LYS A 32 0.36 7.76 -13.22
C LYS A 32 1.43 7.12 -14.10
N ASN A 33 1.59 5.81 -14.04
CA ASN A 33 2.51 5.01 -14.85
C ASN A 33 2.11 3.53 -14.83
N ARG A 34 2.94 2.63 -15.36
CA ARG A 34 2.69 1.20 -15.47
C ARG A 34 3.48 0.34 -14.50
N LEU A 35 3.98 0.94 -13.41
CA LEU A 35 4.73 0.25 -12.39
C LEU A 35 3.83 -0.14 -11.22
N CYS A 36 3.96 -1.38 -10.77
CA CYS A 36 3.26 -1.91 -9.61
C CYS A 36 4.24 -2.58 -8.65
N LYS A 37 4.26 -2.14 -7.39
CA LYS A 37 4.90 -2.88 -6.31
C LYS A 37 3.95 -4.01 -5.90
N THR A 38 4.35 -5.23 -6.15
CA THR A 38 3.55 -6.43 -5.83
C THR A 38 3.46 -6.67 -4.32
N ALA A 39 2.53 -7.56 -3.92
CA ALA A 39 2.35 -7.94 -2.53
C ALA A 39 3.62 -8.60 -1.96
N MET A 40 3.97 -8.20 -0.75
CA MET A 40 5.03 -8.80 0.08
C MET A 40 4.59 -8.70 1.53
N THR A 41 4.62 -9.80 2.27
CA THR A 41 4.27 -9.81 3.70
C THR A 41 5.32 -9.03 4.49
N GLU A 42 4.90 -7.97 5.19
CA GLU A 42 5.78 -7.06 5.92
C GLU A 42 6.24 -7.63 7.26
N GLY A 43 5.37 -8.38 7.94
CA GLY A 43 5.65 -8.89 9.28
C GLY A 43 5.70 -7.80 10.35
N LEU A 44 4.96 -6.70 10.18
CA LEU A 44 4.99 -5.51 11.03
C LEU A 44 3.75 -5.36 11.93
N GLY A 45 2.78 -6.27 11.84
CA GLY A 45 1.59 -6.26 12.71
C GLY A 45 1.95 -6.45 14.18
N ASP A 46 1.17 -5.80 15.08
CA ASP A 46 1.35 -5.96 16.52
C ASP A 46 0.81 -7.30 17.02
N SER A 47 0.94 -7.56 18.32
CA SER A 47 0.46 -8.80 18.97
C SER A 47 -1.07 -8.99 18.89
N GLN A 48 -1.81 -7.94 18.55
CA GLN A 48 -3.25 -7.97 18.32
C GLN A 48 -3.61 -8.02 16.83
N LEU A 49 -2.60 -8.24 15.96
CA LEU A 49 -2.72 -8.29 14.51
C LEU A 49 -3.23 -6.97 13.89
N ARG A 50 -2.91 -5.85 14.51
CA ARG A 50 -3.26 -4.51 14.00
C ARG A 50 -2.10 -3.93 13.19
N ALA A 51 -2.41 -3.07 12.24
CA ALA A 51 -1.40 -2.27 11.57
C ALA A 51 -0.65 -1.39 12.58
N THR A 52 0.61 -1.07 12.29
CA THR A 52 1.47 -0.28 13.16
C THR A 52 1.95 0.98 12.43
N PRO A 53 2.52 1.97 13.13
CA PRO A 53 3.12 3.14 12.47
C PRO A 53 4.23 2.76 11.47
N GLU A 54 4.86 1.60 11.65
CA GLU A 54 5.88 1.07 10.74
C GLU A 54 5.33 0.79 9.35
N HIS A 55 4.07 0.28 9.26
CA HIS A 55 3.39 0.13 7.97
C HIS A 55 3.24 1.48 7.28
N ALA A 56 2.78 2.51 8.00
CA ALA A 56 2.62 3.84 7.42
C ALA A 56 3.96 4.41 6.92
N ARG A 57 5.05 4.26 7.69
CA ARG A 57 6.39 4.70 7.28
C ARG A 57 6.89 3.97 6.03
N LEU A 58 6.75 2.64 6.01
CA LEU A 58 7.18 1.80 4.89
C LEU A 58 6.42 2.15 3.62
N TYR A 59 5.10 2.28 3.72
CA TYR A 59 4.27 2.57 2.55
C TYR A 59 4.36 4.02 2.08
N ALA A 60 4.68 4.97 2.97
CA ALA A 60 5.05 6.32 2.56
C ALA A 60 6.32 6.31 1.70
N ALA A 61 7.33 5.53 2.09
CA ALA A 61 8.57 5.39 1.32
C ALA A 61 8.30 4.73 -0.05
N TRP A 62 7.48 3.69 -0.10
CA TRP A 62 7.11 3.05 -1.37
C TRP A 62 6.22 3.94 -2.25
N GLY A 63 5.31 4.73 -1.66
CA GLY A 63 4.53 5.74 -2.39
C GLY A 63 5.42 6.76 -3.08
N ALA A 64 6.41 7.29 -2.36
CA ALA A 64 7.42 8.20 -2.88
C ALA A 64 8.36 7.53 -3.92
N GLY A 65 8.48 6.20 -3.90
CA GLY A 65 9.28 5.42 -4.85
C GLY A 65 8.77 5.42 -6.29
N GLY A 66 7.62 6.05 -6.55
CA GLY A 66 7.15 6.35 -7.91
C GLY A 66 6.22 5.31 -8.54
N ALA A 67 6.02 4.12 -7.98
CA ALA A 67 5.06 3.16 -8.50
C ALA A 67 3.64 3.73 -8.49
N ALA A 68 2.83 3.39 -9.51
CA ALA A 68 1.45 3.82 -9.57
C ALA A 68 0.53 3.02 -8.67
N ILE A 69 0.89 1.76 -8.39
CA ILE A 69 0.15 0.87 -7.49
C ILE A 69 1.12 0.28 -6.47
N ASN A 70 0.71 0.28 -5.19
CA ASN A 70 1.32 -0.49 -4.13
C ASN A 70 0.30 -1.51 -3.63
N ILE A 71 0.64 -2.81 -3.67
CA ILE A 71 -0.20 -3.85 -3.09
C ILE A 71 0.35 -4.19 -1.72
N THR A 72 -0.53 -4.29 -0.70
CA THR A 72 -0.12 -4.67 0.66
C THR A 72 0.36 -6.11 0.71
N GLY A 73 1.07 -6.47 1.75
CA GLY A 73 1.19 -7.88 2.14
C GLY A 73 -0.17 -8.46 2.54
N ASN A 74 -0.15 -9.71 3.00
CA ASN A 74 -1.35 -10.42 3.39
C ASN A 74 -2.07 -9.73 4.56
N VAL A 75 -3.30 -9.26 4.31
CA VAL A 75 -4.23 -8.81 5.36
C VAL A 75 -5.24 -9.93 5.57
N MET A 76 -5.15 -10.57 6.73
CA MET A 76 -5.89 -11.79 7.03
C MET A 76 -7.35 -11.51 7.38
N VAL A 77 -8.27 -12.34 6.89
CA VAL A 77 -9.71 -12.27 7.23
C VAL A 77 -10.06 -13.10 8.45
N ASP A 78 -9.18 -13.97 8.90
CA ASP A 78 -9.31 -14.80 10.10
C ASP A 78 -8.04 -14.65 10.94
N ARG A 79 -8.20 -14.19 12.19
CA ARG A 79 -7.10 -13.97 13.13
C ARG A 79 -6.43 -15.24 13.65
N PHE A 80 -7.11 -16.37 13.54
CA PHE A 80 -6.60 -17.68 13.98
C PHE A 80 -5.91 -18.45 12.87
N VAL A 81 -6.06 -18.00 11.62
CA VAL A 81 -5.48 -18.66 10.43
C VAL A 81 -4.57 -17.67 9.71
N ILE A 82 -3.47 -17.32 10.38
CA ILE A 82 -2.44 -16.40 9.86
C ILE A 82 -1.35 -17.15 9.12
N GLU A 83 -0.66 -16.48 8.19
CA GLU A 83 0.49 -17.03 7.47
C GLU A 83 1.74 -17.06 8.37
N ARG A 84 1.94 -16.00 9.15
CA ARG A 84 3.08 -15.84 10.08
C ARG A 84 2.79 -14.78 11.13
N PRO A 85 3.56 -14.75 12.23
CA PRO A 85 3.53 -13.63 13.17
C PRO A 85 3.78 -12.30 12.45
N GLY A 86 3.09 -11.25 12.88
CA GLY A 86 3.20 -9.92 12.28
C GLY A 86 2.31 -9.69 11.06
N ASN A 87 1.44 -10.63 10.67
CA ASN A 87 0.34 -10.31 9.76
C ASN A 87 -0.61 -9.29 10.39
N VAL A 88 -1.26 -8.50 9.54
CA VAL A 88 -2.43 -7.69 9.94
C VAL A 88 -3.70 -8.52 9.69
N ALA A 89 -4.69 -8.39 10.57
CA ALA A 89 -6.00 -9.02 10.38
C ALA A 89 -7.13 -8.01 10.45
N ILE A 90 -8.15 -8.20 9.61
CA ILE A 90 -9.42 -7.47 9.62
C ILE A 90 -10.58 -8.43 9.87
N ASP A 91 -10.44 -9.27 10.88
CA ASP A 91 -11.44 -10.26 11.27
C ASP A 91 -12.60 -9.57 11.98
N ILE A 92 -13.75 -9.49 11.31
CA ILE A 92 -14.97 -8.86 11.84
C ILE A 92 -15.79 -9.79 12.73
N THR A 93 -15.49 -11.09 12.73
CA THR A 93 -16.25 -12.10 13.48
C THR A 93 -15.73 -12.28 14.91
N HIS A 94 -14.46 -11.97 15.13
CA HIS A 94 -13.77 -12.11 16.41
C HIS A 94 -13.20 -10.76 16.85
N ALA A 95 -14.07 -9.83 17.24
CA ALA A 95 -13.64 -8.53 17.76
C ALA A 95 -12.60 -8.70 18.90
N PRO A 96 -11.60 -7.81 19.03
CA PRO A 96 -11.60 -6.43 18.58
C PRO A 96 -10.58 -6.11 17.47
N SER A 97 -10.32 -6.99 16.50
CA SER A 97 -9.35 -6.72 15.44
C SER A 97 -9.72 -5.52 14.55
N VAL A 98 -10.93 -4.99 14.69
CA VAL A 98 -11.43 -3.83 13.94
C VAL A 98 -12.05 -2.80 14.92
N ASP A 99 -11.43 -2.58 16.07
CA ASP A 99 -11.79 -1.48 16.97
C ASP A 99 -11.42 -0.11 16.37
N GLU A 100 -11.75 0.99 17.07
CA GLU A 100 -11.49 2.35 16.58
C GLU A 100 -9.98 2.61 16.40
N GLU A 101 -9.14 2.06 17.28
CA GLU A 101 -7.69 2.17 17.15
C GLU A 101 -7.18 1.44 15.91
N ALA A 102 -7.63 0.21 15.66
CA ALA A 102 -7.28 -0.56 14.46
C ALA A 102 -7.71 0.19 13.18
N ARG A 103 -8.92 0.77 13.18
CA ARG A 103 -9.41 1.58 12.06
C ARG A 103 -8.56 2.84 11.83
N ALA A 104 -8.18 3.54 12.89
CA ALA A 104 -7.31 4.72 12.80
C ALA A 104 -5.94 4.35 12.20
N ARG A 105 -5.37 3.22 12.62
CA ARG A 105 -4.10 2.71 12.10
C ARG A 105 -4.19 2.28 10.62
N LEU A 106 -5.27 1.61 10.22
CA LEU A 106 -5.53 1.26 8.83
C LEU A 106 -5.68 2.52 7.97
N ARG A 107 -6.37 3.57 8.48
CA ARG A 107 -6.49 4.86 7.80
C ARG A 107 -5.12 5.52 7.61
N ALA A 108 -4.30 5.60 8.66
CA ALA A 108 -2.96 6.15 8.57
C ALA A 108 -2.08 5.40 7.56
N TRP A 109 -2.20 4.08 7.50
CA TRP A 109 -1.52 3.25 6.50
C TRP A 109 -2.00 3.56 5.08
N ALA A 110 -3.34 3.65 4.88
CA ALA A 110 -3.92 3.99 3.58
C ALA A 110 -3.50 5.38 3.10
N GLU A 111 -3.56 6.39 3.97
CA GLU A 111 -3.14 7.75 3.67
C GLU A 111 -1.65 7.82 3.30
N ALA A 112 -0.81 7.10 4.04
CA ALA A 112 0.62 7.05 3.76
C ALA A 112 0.92 6.38 2.41
N GLY A 113 0.24 5.27 2.10
CA GLY A 113 0.47 4.50 0.88
C GLY A 113 -0.10 5.12 -0.39
N THR A 114 -0.99 6.11 -0.27
CA THR A 114 -1.60 6.82 -1.40
C THR A 114 -0.97 8.18 -1.68
N LYS A 115 0.06 8.56 -0.95
CA LYS A 115 0.82 9.79 -1.22
C LYS A 115 1.38 9.78 -2.65
N ASP A 116 1.63 10.97 -3.17
CA ASP A 116 2.26 11.19 -4.48
C ASP A 116 1.51 10.52 -5.66
N GLY A 117 0.18 10.38 -5.54
CA GLY A 117 -0.68 9.83 -6.58
C GLY A 117 -0.54 8.33 -6.81
N ALA A 118 0.02 7.59 -5.86
CA ALA A 118 -0.03 6.13 -5.85
C ALA A 118 -1.43 5.63 -5.47
N GLN A 119 -1.79 4.45 -5.95
CA GLN A 119 -2.92 3.68 -5.45
C GLN A 119 -2.41 2.66 -4.43
N LEU A 120 -3.12 2.49 -3.31
CA LEU A 120 -2.86 1.40 -2.36
C LEU A 120 -3.99 0.39 -2.44
N TRP A 121 -3.65 -0.86 -2.78
CA TRP A 121 -4.59 -1.97 -2.86
C TRP A 121 -4.29 -2.99 -1.77
N MET A 122 -5.31 -3.36 -1.02
CA MET A 122 -5.19 -4.34 0.04
C MET A 122 -5.27 -5.76 -0.54
N GLN A 123 -4.25 -6.60 -0.27
CA GLN A 123 -4.32 -8.03 -0.55
C GLN A 123 -5.04 -8.72 0.61
N ILE A 124 -6.34 -8.98 0.43
CA ILE A 124 -7.16 -9.74 1.38
C ILE A 124 -6.79 -11.21 1.25
N SER A 125 -6.51 -11.87 2.36
CA SER A 125 -5.93 -13.22 2.37
C SER A 125 -6.48 -14.10 3.47
N HIS A 126 -6.39 -15.42 3.24
CA HIS A 126 -6.60 -16.48 4.21
C HIS A 126 -5.50 -17.53 4.03
N ALA A 127 -4.74 -17.81 5.07
CA ALA A 127 -3.56 -18.69 4.95
C ALA A 127 -3.92 -20.15 4.62
N GLY A 128 -5.12 -20.60 4.99
CA GLY A 128 -5.55 -21.96 4.71
C GLY A 128 -4.54 -23.00 5.23
N ARG A 129 -4.09 -23.88 4.35
CA ARG A 129 -3.09 -24.92 4.69
C ARG A 129 -1.69 -24.38 5.02
N GLN A 130 -1.41 -23.12 4.72
CA GLN A 130 -0.11 -22.49 4.99
C GLN A 130 -0.05 -21.91 6.41
N SER A 131 -1.15 -21.94 7.17
CA SER A 131 -1.14 -21.51 8.56
C SER A 131 -0.25 -22.45 9.38
N PRO A 132 0.72 -21.92 10.16
CA PRO A 132 1.51 -22.73 11.09
C PRO A 132 0.57 -23.44 12.10
N ARG A 133 0.94 -24.65 12.48
CA ARG A 133 0.26 -25.42 13.56
C ARG A 133 0.77 -25.00 14.91
#